data_a85b723734eb064fa126b14f10271a61
#
_entry.id   a85b723734eb064fa126b14f10271a61
#
_cell.length_a   1.000
_cell.length_b   1.000
_cell.length_c   1.000
_cell.angle_alpha   90.00
_cell.angle_beta   90.00
_cell.angle_gamma   90.00
#
_symmetry.space_group_name_H-M   'P 1'
#
loop_
_entity.id
_entity.type
_entity.pdbx_description
1 polymer ?
#
loop_
_entity_poly.entity_id
_entity_poly.type
_entity_poly.pdbx_seq_one_letter_code
_entity_poly.pdbx_strand_id
1 'polypeptide(L)' 'MSQDYQLKNNIRRLRFEHGEMTQKDLAGRVGCTRQTINAIEAAKYGPSLELAFKIALVFGVGIEEVFCYEQDQSE' A
#
# COMPACT_ATOMS: atom_id res chain seq x y z
N MET A 1 22.32 -18.50 -0.42
CA MET A 1 22.05 -17.33 -0.81
C MET A 1 20.60 -17.04 -0.86
N SER A 2 20.19 -16.09 -0.30
CA SER A 2 18.79 -15.83 -0.27
C SER A 2 18.43 -14.74 -1.22
N GLN A 3 17.23 -14.83 -1.72
CA GLN A 3 16.68 -13.84 -2.57
C GLN A 3 15.66 -13.12 -1.73
N ASP A 4 16.04 -12.01 -1.17
CA ASP A 4 15.15 -11.28 -0.30
C ASP A 4 14.27 -10.36 -1.13
N TYR A 5 12.98 -10.60 -1.07
CA TYR A 5 12.02 -9.77 -1.77
C TYR A 5 11.26 -8.94 -0.75
N GLN A 6 10.90 -7.76 -1.14
CA GLN A 6 10.11 -6.87 -0.30
C GLN A 6 8.87 -6.44 -1.04
N LEU A 7 7.78 -6.38 -0.30
CA LEU A 7 6.55 -5.82 -0.80
C LEU A 7 6.60 -4.31 -0.59
N LYS A 8 6.66 -3.58 -1.69
CA LYS A 8 6.71 -2.12 -1.65
C LYS A 8 5.40 -1.56 -2.17
N ASN A 9 5.16 -0.31 -1.88
CA ASN A 9 3.90 0.25 -2.30
C ASN A 9 4.04 1.72 -2.65
N ASN A 10 3.04 2.23 -3.36
CA ASN A 10 2.96 3.62 -3.77
C ASN A 10 1.77 4.31 -3.11
N ILE A 11 1.32 3.82 -1.96
CA ILE A 11 0.10 4.33 -1.35
C ILE A 11 0.23 5.82 -1.04
N ARG A 12 1.36 6.23 -0.47
CA ARG A 12 1.54 7.63 -0.11
C ARG A 12 1.45 8.54 -1.33
N ARG A 13 2.12 8.15 -2.42
CA ARG A 13 2.08 8.94 -3.65
C ARG A 13 0.65 9.00 -4.21
N LEU A 14 -0.03 7.86 -4.20
CA LEU A 14 -1.39 7.81 -4.73
C LEU A 14 -2.34 8.65 -3.89
N ARG A 15 -2.17 8.61 -2.56
CA ARG A 15 -2.99 9.45 -1.70
C ARG A 15 -2.79 10.93 -2.02
N PHE A 16 -1.53 11.31 -2.19
CA PHE A 16 -1.20 12.69 -2.47
C PHE A 16 -1.81 13.12 -3.81
N GLU A 17 -1.75 12.24 -4.80
CA GLU A 17 -2.27 12.56 -6.13
C GLU A 17 -3.80 12.57 -6.17
N HIS A 18 -4.45 12.05 -5.14
CA HIS A 18 -5.90 12.02 -5.07
C HIS A 18 -6.43 13.01 -4.05
N GLY A 19 -6.01 14.26 -4.20
CA GLY A 19 -6.50 15.33 -3.35
C GLY A 19 -5.88 15.35 -1.97
N GLU A 20 -4.64 14.89 -1.86
CA GLU A 20 -3.93 14.87 -0.59
C GLU A 20 -4.73 14.10 0.46
N MET A 21 -5.23 12.94 0.05
CA MET A 21 -6.00 12.07 0.94
C MET A 21 -5.16 11.69 2.14
N THR A 22 -5.75 11.77 3.33
CA THR A 22 -5.04 11.38 4.54
C THR A 22 -5.07 9.87 4.72
N GLN A 23 -4.18 9.36 5.58
CA GLN A 23 -4.22 7.95 5.93
C GLN A 23 -5.56 7.59 6.57
N LYS A 24 -6.10 8.51 7.38
CA LYS A 24 -7.38 8.29 8.03
C LYS A 24 -8.51 8.18 7.00
N ASP A 25 -8.48 9.03 5.98
CA ASP A 25 -9.50 8.97 4.93
C ASP A 25 -9.43 7.63 4.20
N LEU A 26 -8.23 7.22 3.83
CA LEU A 26 -8.08 5.96 3.13
C LEU A 26 -8.55 4.80 4.00
N ALA A 27 -8.14 4.82 5.27
CA ALA A 27 -8.55 3.76 6.20
C ALA A 27 -10.07 3.65 6.29
N GLY A 28 -10.75 4.78 6.37
CA GLY A 28 -12.20 4.78 6.43
C GLY A 28 -12.84 4.22 5.17
N ARG A 29 -12.24 4.50 4.02
CA ARG A 29 -12.80 4.04 2.75
C ARG A 29 -12.65 2.54 2.56
N VAL A 30 -11.58 1.95 3.10
CA VAL A 30 -11.34 0.52 2.93
C VAL A 30 -11.71 -0.30 4.15
N GLY A 31 -12.14 0.36 5.23
CA GLY A 31 -12.65 -0.37 6.40
C GLY A 31 -11.58 -0.90 7.32
N CYS A 32 -10.49 -0.16 7.49
CA CYS A 32 -9.47 -0.55 8.47
C CYS A 32 -9.08 0.67 9.28
N THR A 33 -8.09 0.51 10.15
CA THR A 33 -7.66 1.61 11.00
C THR A 33 -6.55 2.40 10.33
N ARG A 34 -6.36 3.64 10.81
CA ARG A 34 -5.26 4.45 10.34
C ARG A 34 -3.91 3.79 10.62
N GLN A 35 -3.80 3.12 11.79
CA GLN A 35 -2.57 2.42 12.11
C GLN A 35 -2.25 1.34 11.09
N THR A 36 -3.27 0.65 10.60
CA THR A 36 -3.07 -0.37 9.57
C THR A 36 -2.51 0.24 8.30
N ILE A 37 -3.09 1.35 7.85
CA ILE A 37 -2.58 2.02 6.66
C ILE A 37 -1.14 2.49 6.88
N ASN A 38 -0.88 3.07 8.04
CA ASN A 38 0.47 3.54 8.33
C ASN A 38 1.48 2.40 8.27
N ALA A 39 1.14 1.25 8.85
CA ALA A 39 2.05 0.10 8.85
C ALA A 39 2.26 -0.44 7.44
N ILE A 40 1.22 -0.46 6.62
CA ILE A 40 1.33 -0.91 5.25
C ILE A 40 2.24 0.04 4.46
N GLU A 41 2.04 1.34 4.60
CA GLU A 41 2.87 2.31 3.88
C GLU A 41 4.34 2.20 4.29
N ALA A 42 4.57 1.89 5.54
CA ALA A 42 5.94 1.74 6.04
C ALA A 42 6.55 0.38 5.71
N ALA A 43 5.82 -0.45 4.99
CA ALA A 43 6.26 -1.79 4.59
C ALA A 43 6.54 -2.70 5.78
N LYS A 44 5.87 -2.42 6.90
CA LYS A 44 6.01 -3.26 8.09
C LYS A 44 4.91 -4.31 8.18
N TYR A 45 3.93 -4.24 7.30
CA TYR A 45 2.78 -5.11 7.36
C TYR A 45 2.23 -5.27 5.96
N GLY A 46 1.99 -6.52 5.55
CA GLY A 46 1.41 -6.77 4.25
C GLY A 46 -0.10 -6.90 4.38
N PRO A 47 -0.87 -6.21 3.55
CA PRO A 47 -2.32 -6.30 3.65
C PRO A 47 -2.80 -7.67 3.19
N SER A 48 -4.02 -8.02 3.63
CA SER A 48 -4.69 -9.17 3.05
C SER A 48 -4.94 -8.87 1.57
N LEU A 49 -5.17 -9.92 0.80
CA LEU A 49 -5.44 -9.73 -0.62
C LEU A 49 -6.67 -8.86 -0.82
N GLU A 50 -7.71 -9.09 -0.02
CA GLU A 50 -8.92 -8.30 -0.14
C GLU A 50 -8.67 -6.83 0.15
N LEU A 51 -7.91 -6.55 1.20
CA LEU A 51 -7.60 -5.16 1.54
C LEU A 51 -6.78 -4.51 0.43
N ALA A 52 -5.85 -5.25 -0.15
CA ALA A 52 -5.04 -4.73 -1.24
C ALA A 52 -5.91 -4.33 -2.42
N PHE A 53 -6.88 -5.17 -2.78
CA PHE A 53 -7.78 -4.83 -3.86
C PHE A 53 -8.67 -3.63 -3.53
N LYS A 54 -9.11 -3.53 -2.28
CA LYS A 54 -9.92 -2.39 -1.88
C LYS A 54 -9.15 -1.08 -2.01
N ILE A 55 -7.88 -1.11 -1.62
CA ILE A 55 -7.04 0.08 -1.76
C ILE A 55 -6.90 0.47 -3.22
N ALA A 56 -6.65 -0.51 -4.08
CA ALA A 56 -6.51 -0.23 -5.50
C ALA A 56 -7.79 0.37 -6.07
N LEU A 57 -8.94 -0.14 -5.64
CA LEU A 57 -10.22 0.38 -6.10
C LEU A 57 -10.45 1.83 -5.70
N VAL A 58 -10.02 2.21 -4.49
CA VAL A 58 -10.16 3.59 -4.05
C VAL A 58 -9.42 4.52 -5.00
N PHE A 59 -8.25 4.12 -5.45
CA PHE A 59 -7.45 4.95 -6.34
C PHE A 59 -7.80 4.77 -7.81
N GLY A 60 -8.65 3.79 -8.13
CA GLY A 60 -9.03 3.56 -9.51
C GLY A 60 -7.93 3.00 -10.37
N VAL A 61 -7.03 2.23 -9.79
CA VAL A 61 -5.88 1.66 -10.50
C VAL A 61 -5.83 0.17 -10.25
N GLY A 62 -5.00 -0.52 -11.01
CA GLY A 62 -4.77 -1.93 -10.77
C GLY A 62 -3.93 -2.13 -9.52
N ILE A 63 -4.01 -3.33 -8.95
CA ILE A 63 -3.27 -3.64 -7.73
C ILE A 63 -1.76 -3.50 -7.96
N GLU A 64 -1.31 -3.75 -9.17
CA GLU A 64 0.11 -3.65 -9.47
C GLU A 64 0.59 -2.20 -9.52
N GLU A 65 -0.33 -1.23 -9.57
CA GLU A 65 0.03 0.17 -9.46
C GLU A 65 0.23 0.58 -8.01
N VAL A 66 -0.40 -0.15 -7.10
CA VAL A 66 -0.33 0.16 -5.68
C VAL A 66 0.84 -0.57 -5.04
N PHE A 67 1.00 -1.85 -5.36
CA PHE A 67 1.99 -2.71 -4.72
C PHE A 67 2.93 -3.29 -5.75
N CYS A 68 4.18 -3.45 -5.35
CA CYS A 68 5.13 -4.20 -6.16
C CYS A 68 5.99 -5.05 -5.26
N TYR A 69 6.46 -6.15 -5.81
CA TYR A 69 7.25 -7.12 -5.07
C TYR A 69 8.62 -7.12 -5.72
N GLU A 70 9.58 -6.54 -5.04
CA GLU A 70 10.88 -6.29 -5.62
C GLU A 70 11.98 -6.99 -4.84
N GLN A 71 12.94 -7.49 -5.56
CA GLN A 71 14.11 -8.06 -4.93
C GLN A 71 14.94 -6.96 -4.31
N ASP A 72 15.42 -7.22 -3.11
CA ASP A 72 16.30 -6.27 -2.44
C ASP A 72 17.58 -6.16 -3.22
N GLN A 73 17.92 -4.94 -3.60
CA GLN A 73 19.09 -4.68 -4.41
C GLN A 73 20.29 -4.25 -3.59
N SER A 74 20.22 -4.36 -2.29
CA SER A 74 21.32 -3.90 -1.48
C SER A 74 22.57 -4.70 -1.79
N GLU A 75 23.67 -4.04 -1.78
CA GLU A 75 24.95 -4.67 -2.08
C GLU A 75 25.67 -5.08 -0.85
#